data_bb8d8648810f30533801cebf9432ed6a
#
_entry.id   bb8d8648810f30533801cebf9432ed6a
#
_cell.length_a   1.000
_cell.length_b   1.000
_cell.length_c   1.000
_cell.angle_alpha   90.00
_cell.angle_beta   90.00
_cell.angle_gamma   90.00
#
_symmetry.space_group_name_H-M   'P 1'
#
loop_
_entity.id
_entity.type
_entity.pdbx_description
1 polymer ?
#
loop_
_entity_poly.entity_id
_entity_poly.type
_entity_poly.pdbx_seq_one_letter_code
_entity_poly.pdbx_strand_id
1 'polypeptide(L)'
;MRTIVIDLDNTLTRHDDSAYSEKPPNTEVIEMLRTYRDKGFSIVISTARNMRTYNGNEGKIIANTVPVIIDWLAKHDVPYDEIRVGKPWCGTDGFYVDDKAIRPQEFVSLSYEQIIELINA
;
A
#
# COMPACT_ATOMS: atom_id res chain seq x y z
N MET A 1 -5.06 -16.65 -10.25
CA MET A 1 -4.18 -15.45 -10.30
C MET A 1 -3.82 -15.01 -8.89
N ARG A 2 -2.56 -14.74 -8.64
CA ARG A 2 -2.11 -14.29 -7.32
C ARG A 2 -2.05 -12.76 -7.30
N THR A 3 -2.60 -12.17 -6.25
CA THR A 3 -2.70 -10.73 -6.11
C THR A 3 -2.13 -10.30 -4.76
N ILE A 4 -1.35 -9.23 -4.78
CA ILE A 4 -0.92 -8.54 -3.57
C ILE A 4 -1.79 -7.29 -3.44
N VAL A 5 -2.45 -7.16 -2.29
CA VAL A 5 -3.15 -5.93 -1.92
C VAL A 5 -2.27 -5.22 -0.90
N ILE A 6 -1.72 -4.08 -1.29
CA ILE A 6 -0.72 -3.38 -0.49
C ILE A 6 -1.20 -1.99 -0.09
N ASP A 7 -0.91 -1.61 1.15
CA ASP A 7 -1.18 -0.28 1.68
C ASP A 7 -0.19 0.74 1.10
N LEU A 8 -0.55 2.01 1.15
CA LEU A 8 0.27 3.11 0.63
C LEU A 8 1.05 3.81 1.75
N ASP A 9 0.34 4.51 2.65
CA ASP A 9 0.99 5.32 3.68
C ASP A 9 1.66 4.45 4.74
N ASN A 10 2.93 4.75 5.02
CA ASN A 10 3.76 4.01 5.98
C ASN A 10 4.00 2.54 5.60
N THR A 11 3.79 2.20 4.36
CA THR A 11 4.08 0.89 3.76
C THR A 11 4.91 1.08 2.50
N LEU A 12 4.35 1.68 1.45
CA LEU A 12 5.11 2.11 0.27
C LEU A 12 5.85 3.43 0.53
N THR A 13 5.26 4.30 1.33
CA THR A 13 5.94 5.50 1.82
C THR A 13 6.57 5.22 3.18
N ARG A 14 7.59 6.01 3.55
CA ARG A 14 8.10 6.05 4.91
C ARG A 14 7.39 7.16 5.69
N HIS A 15 7.31 6.99 7.00
CA HIS A 15 6.72 8.01 7.88
C HIS A 15 7.65 9.22 7.99
N ASP A 16 7.14 10.41 7.68
CA ASP A 16 7.76 11.69 8.01
C ASP A 16 6.70 12.80 7.93
N ASP A 17 7.10 14.05 8.17
CA ASP A 17 6.18 15.20 8.19
C ASP A 17 6.03 15.87 6.82
N SER A 18 6.58 15.31 5.76
CA SER A 18 6.46 15.85 4.41
C SER A 18 5.02 15.81 3.90
N ALA A 19 4.70 16.68 2.95
CA ALA A 19 3.44 16.59 2.21
C ALA A 19 3.36 15.25 1.47
N TYR A 20 2.15 14.81 1.16
CA TYR A 20 1.94 13.52 0.47
C TYR A 20 2.73 13.39 -0.82
N SER A 21 2.84 14.46 -1.61
CA SER A 21 3.61 14.45 -2.85
C SER A 21 5.12 14.27 -2.65
N GLU A 22 5.61 14.54 -1.44
CA GLU A 22 7.05 14.54 -1.10
C GLU A 22 7.42 13.44 -0.10
N LYS A 23 6.52 12.53 0.25
CA LYS A 23 6.82 11.43 1.17
C LYS A 23 7.99 10.60 0.63
N PRO A 24 8.98 10.26 1.48
CA PRO A 24 10.06 9.40 1.04
C PRO A 24 9.56 7.98 0.75
N PRO A 25 10.12 7.31 -0.26
CA PRO A 25 9.74 5.94 -0.58
C PRO A 25 10.37 4.93 0.37
N ASN A 26 9.64 3.85 0.64
CA ASN A 26 10.20 2.67 1.30
C ASN A 26 10.80 1.79 0.20
N THR A 27 12.08 2.02 -0.12
CA THR A 27 12.74 1.39 -1.24
C THR A 27 12.79 -0.13 -1.14
N GLU A 28 12.98 -0.68 0.05
CA GLU A 28 13.01 -2.14 0.26
C GLU A 28 11.67 -2.79 -0.10
N VAL A 29 10.57 -2.17 0.33
CA VAL A 29 9.22 -2.67 0.00
C VAL A 29 8.95 -2.56 -1.51
N ILE A 30 9.31 -1.43 -2.11
CA ILE A 30 9.10 -1.21 -3.55
C ILE A 30 9.91 -2.20 -4.39
N GLU A 31 11.15 -2.45 -4.02
CA GLU A 31 11.99 -3.45 -4.71
C GLU A 31 11.43 -4.85 -4.58
N MET A 32 10.96 -5.24 -3.40
CA MET A 32 10.32 -6.53 -3.19
C MET A 32 9.03 -6.64 -4.02
N LEU A 33 8.28 -5.56 -4.12
CA LEU A 33 7.07 -5.52 -4.93
C LEU A 33 7.39 -5.77 -6.42
N ARG A 34 8.49 -5.21 -6.92
CA ARG A 34 8.95 -5.48 -8.30
C ARG A 34 9.32 -6.95 -8.49
N THR A 35 9.95 -7.55 -7.50
CA THR A 35 10.28 -8.99 -7.51
C THR A 35 9.02 -9.84 -7.65
N TYR A 36 7.97 -9.53 -6.90
CA TYR A 36 6.69 -10.23 -7.02
C TYR A 36 6.01 -9.96 -8.35
N ARG A 37 6.11 -8.74 -8.88
CA ARG A 37 5.61 -8.44 -10.23
C ARG A 37 6.27 -9.34 -11.28
N ASP A 38 7.57 -9.53 -11.18
CA ASP A 38 8.33 -10.39 -12.10
C ASP A 38 7.92 -11.86 -11.98
N LYS A 39 7.39 -12.26 -10.84
CA LYS A 39 6.82 -13.60 -10.62
C LYS A 39 5.38 -13.73 -11.10
N GLY A 40 4.80 -12.68 -11.68
CA GLY A 40 3.46 -12.72 -12.25
C GLY A 40 2.33 -12.31 -11.31
N PHE A 41 2.64 -11.70 -10.16
CA PHE A 41 1.60 -11.19 -9.25
C PHE A 41 0.96 -9.92 -9.80
N SER A 42 -0.36 -9.83 -9.64
CA SER A 42 -1.09 -8.57 -9.79
C SER A 42 -0.93 -7.76 -8.51
N ILE A 43 -0.95 -6.43 -8.63
CA ILE A 43 -0.72 -5.53 -7.50
C ILE A 43 -1.87 -4.52 -7.43
N VAL A 44 -2.54 -4.49 -6.28
CA VAL A 44 -3.61 -3.54 -5.98
C VAL A 44 -3.15 -2.71 -4.79
N ILE A 45 -3.12 -1.39 -4.96
CA ILE A 45 -2.87 -0.46 -3.87
C ILE A 45 -4.21 -0.13 -3.23
N SER A 46 -4.33 -0.38 -1.92
CA SER A 46 -5.56 -0.10 -1.16
C SER A 46 -5.24 0.91 -0.06
N THR A 47 -5.89 2.07 -0.10
CA THR A 47 -5.51 3.18 0.76
C THR A 47 -6.70 3.82 1.47
N ALA A 48 -6.46 4.20 2.72
CA ALA A 48 -7.38 5.00 3.52
C ALA A 48 -7.05 6.50 3.46
N ARG A 49 -6.10 6.90 2.58
CA ARG A 49 -5.67 8.30 2.50
C ARG A 49 -6.86 9.22 2.28
N ASN A 50 -6.92 10.27 3.06
CA ASN A 50 -7.96 11.31 3.01
C ASN A 50 -9.38 10.83 3.31
N MET A 51 -9.56 9.62 3.85
CA MET A 51 -10.87 9.16 4.35
C MET A 51 -11.38 10.08 5.46
N ARG A 52 -10.51 10.48 6.37
CA ARG A 52 -10.85 11.42 7.42
C ARG A 52 -11.09 12.83 6.86
N THR A 53 -10.22 13.28 5.96
CA THR A 53 -10.31 14.63 5.36
C THR A 53 -11.64 14.87 4.66
N TYR A 54 -12.11 13.89 3.91
CA TYR A 54 -13.33 14.01 3.10
C TYR A 54 -14.50 13.21 3.67
N ASN A 55 -14.40 12.80 4.93
CA ASN A 55 -15.46 12.07 5.62
C ASN A 55 -16.00 10.89 4.80
N GLY A 56 -15.08 10.11 4.23
CA GLY A 56 -15.41 8.93 3.45
C GLY A 56 -15.96 9.19 2.04
N ASN A 57 -15.95 10.42 1.58
CA ASN A 57 -16.48 10.75 0.24
C ASN A 57 -15.47 10.32 -0.83
N GLU A 58 -15.69 9.15 -1.43
CA GLU A 58 -14.77 8.57 -2.40
C GLU A 58 -14.65 9.41 -3.67
N GLY A 59 -15.73 10.07 -4.10
CA GLY A 59 -15.68 10.95 -5.26
C GLY A 59 -14.68 12.10 -5.09
N LYS A 60 -14.66 12.71 -3.91
CA LYS A 60 -13.70 13.77 -3.58
C LYS A 60 -12.29 13.23 -3.47
N ILE A 61 -12.11 12.04 -2.91
CA ILE A 61 -10.81 11.37 -2.81
C ILE A 61 -10.28 11.09 -4.22
N ILE A 62 -11.10 10.56 -5.11
CA ILE A 62 -10.71 10.30 -6.50
C ILE A 62 -10.27 11.59 -7.20
N ALA A 63 -11.04 12.65 -7.05
CA ALA A 63 -10.75 13.91 -7.73
C ALA A 63 -9.51 14.63 -7.21
N ASN A 64 -9.27 14.58 -5.90
CA ASN A 64 -8.24 15.42 -5.25
C ASN A 64 -7.01 14.63 -4.77
N THR A 65 -7.18 13.38 -4.38
CA THR A 65 -6.12 12.56 -3.77
C THR A 65 -5.44 11.64 -4.79
N VAL A 66 -6.21 10.98 -5.63
CA VAL A 66 -5.69 10.01 -6.60
C VAL A 66 -4.65 10.61 -7.55
N PRO A 67 -4.82 11.83 -8.10
CA PRO A 67 -3.78 12.43 -8.94
C PRO A 67 -2.43 12.55 -8.24
N VAL A 68 -2.42 12.92 -6.96
CA VAL A 68 -1.19 13.04 -6.16
C VAL A 68 -0.55 11.65 -5.97
N ILE A 69 -1.37 10.62 -5.73
CA ILE A 69 -0.90 9.24 -5.60
C ILE A 69 -0.25 8.78 -6.92
N ILE A 70 -0.91 8.98 -8.05
CA ILE A 70 -0.41 8.57 -9.36
C ILE A 70 0.94 9.22 -9.66
N ASP A 71 1.06 10.51 -9.40
CA ASP A 71 2.32 11.25 -9.63
C ASP A 71 3.45 10.70 -8.74
N TRP A 72 3.15 10.41 -7.48
CA TRP A 72 4.13 9.85 -6.55
C TRP A 72 4.58 8.45 -6.98
N LEU A 73 3.64 7.59 -7.38
CA LEU A 73 3.94 6.24 -7.85
C LEU A 73 4.81 6.27 -9.11
N ALA A 74 4.53 7.18 -10.04
CA ALA A 74 5.33 7.36 -11.24
C ALA A 74 6.74 7.86 -10.91
N LYS A 75 6.85 8.83 -10.01
CA LYS A 75 8.13 9.40 -9.57
C LYS A 75 9.06 8.33 -8.97
N HIS A 76 8.51 7.38 -8.24
CA HIS A 76 9.29 6.33 -7.56
C HIS A 76 9.25 4.98 -8.29
N ASP A 77 8.69 4.95 -9.48
CA ASP A 77 8.65 3.76 -10.34
C ASP A 77 8.05 2.53 -9.62
N VAL A 78 6.92 2.74 -8.95
CA VAL A 78 6.21 1.70 -8.21
C VAL A 78 5.32 0.90 -9.16
N PRO A 79 5.45 -0.43 -9.23
CA PRO A 79 4.56 -1.25 -10.04
C PRO A 79 3.19 -1.40 -9.38
N TYR A 80 2.12 -1.25 -10.17
CA TYR A 80 0.75 -1.49 -9.71
C TYR A 80 -0.19 -1.67 -10.90
N ASP A 81 -1.31 -2.33 -10.65
CA ASP A 81 -2.37 -2.53 -11.64
C ASP A 81 -3.61 -1.71 -11.31
N GLU A 82 -3.91 -1.54 -10.02
CA GLU A 82 -5.11 -0.83 -9.56
C GLU A 82 -4.79 0.01 -8.33
N ILE A 83 -5.53 1.10 -8.20
CA ILE A 83 -5.56 1.91 -6.98
C ILE A 83 -6.99 1.87 -6.46
N ARG A 84 -7.16 1.41 -5.22
CA ARG A 84 -8.45 1.38 -4.53
C ARG A 84 -8.44 2.36 -3.37
N VAL A 85 -9.32 3.37 -3.44
CA VAL A 85 -9.56 4.30 -2.33
C VAL A 85 -10.72 3.79 -1.48
N GLY A 86 -10.99 4.45 -0.36
CA GLY A 86 -12.15 4.10 0.46
C GLY A 86 -11.89 2.99 1.47
N LYS A 87 -10.63 2.57 1.66
CA LYS A 87 -10.28 1.65 2.74
C LYS A 87 -10.71 2.29 4.06
N PRO A 88 -11.49 1.60 4.90
CA PRO A 88 -11.90 2.15 6.19
C PRO A 88 -10.69 2.59 7.02
N TRP A 89 -10.73 3.80 7.54
CA TRP A 89 -9.67 4.28 8.42
C TRP A 89 -9.97 3.86 9.86
N CYS A 90 -9.03 3.16 10.47
CA CYS A 90 -9.19 2.61 11.82
C CYS A 90 -8.94 3.61 12.94
N GLY A 91 -8.50 4.83 12.62
CA GLY A 91 -8.10 5.81 13.63
C GLY A 91 -6.65 5.59 14.11
N THR A 92 -6.14 6.54 14.89
CA THR A 92 -4.75 6.50 15.36
C THR A 92 -4.49 5.32 16.31
N ASP A 93 -5.45 4.98 17.13
CA ASP A 93 -5.30 3.93 18.14
C ASP A 93 -5.99 2.61 17.77
N GLY A 94 -6.60 2.55 16.57
CA GLY A 94 -7.18 1.34 16.04
C GLY A 94 -6.17 0.53 15.22
N PHE A 95 -6.60 -0.61 14.73
CA PHE A 95 -5.76 -1.49 13.90
C PHE A 95 -6.64 -2.37 13.02
N TYR A 96 -6.00 -3.02 12.03
CA TYR A 96 -6.67 -3.97 11.15
C TYR A 96 -6.40 -5.40 11.59
N VAL A 97 -7.41 -6.24 11.52
CA VAL A 97 -7.27 -7.69 11.76
C VAL A 97 -7.63 -8.40 10.47
N ASP A 98 -6.73 -9.25 9.98
CA ASP A 98 -6.89 -9.95 8.71
C ASP A 98 -6.10 -11.25 8.76
N ASP A 99 -6.68 -12.33 8.22
CA ASP A 99 -6.04 -13.65 8.21
C ASP A 99 -4.95 -13.81 7.14
N LYS A 100 -4.89 -12.89 6.17
CA LYS A 100 -3.93 -12.97 5.05
C LYS A 100 -2.98 -11.78 4.99
N ALA A 101 -2.85 -11.03 6.07
CA ALA A 101 -2.03 -9.83 6.11
C ALA A 101 -0.70 -10.08 6.82
N ILE A 102 0.33 -9.42 6.32
CA ILE A 102 1.65 -9.39 6.95
C ILE A 102 2.11 -7.94 7.09
N ARG A 103 3.12 -7.73 7.92
CA ARG A 103 3.71 -6.41 8.12
C ARG A 103 4.75 -6.10 7.04
N PRO A 104 5.05 -4.81 6.78
CA PRO A 104 6.05 -4.45 5.78
C PRO A 104 7.41 -5.11 5.98
N GLN A 105 7.92 -5.19 7.23
CA GLN A 105 9.21 -5.82 7.49
C GLN A 105 9.17 -7.34 7.24
N GLU A 106 8.05 -7.99 7.44
CA GLU A 106 7.89 -9.41 7.09
C GLU A 106 7.89 -9.59 5.57
N PHE A 107 7.26 -8.68 4.84
CA PHE A 107 7.23 -8.69 3.38
C PHE A 107 8.64 -8.64 2.78
N VAL A 108 9.53 -7.83 3.35
CA VAL A 108 10.89 -7.68 2.84
C VAL A 108 11.88 -8.73 3.38
N SER A 109 11.57 -9.37 4.51
CA SER A 109 12.50 -10.30 5.16
C SER A 109 12.19 -11.78 4.95
N LEU A 110 10.93 -12.13 4.68
CA LEU A 110 10.50 -13.51 4.49
C LEU A 110 10.43 -13.90 3.01
N SER A 111 10.73 -15.16 2.71
CA SER A 111 10.50 -15.70 1.38
C SER A 111 9.00 -15.86 1.13
N TYR A 112 8.60 -16.02 -0.13
CA TYR A 112 7.20 -16.30 -0.47
C TYR A 112 6.70 -17.53 0.28
N GLU A 113 7.48 -18.61 0.33
CA GLU A 113 7.13 -19.85 1.02
C GLU A 113 6.91 -19.62 2.52
N GLN A 114 7.77 -18.80 3.15
CA GLN A 114 7.62 -18.45 4.55
C GLN A 114 6.38 -17.60 4.80
N ILE A 115 6.06 -16.68 3.89
CA ILE A 115 4.83 -15.88 3.99
C ILE A 115 3.59 -16.79 3.91
N ILE A 116 3.55 -17.70 2.95
CA ILE A 116 2.42 -18.63 2.79
C ILE A 116 2.27 -19.52 4.03
N GLU A 117 3.36 -19.99 4.60
CA GLU A 117 3.35 -20.76 5.85
C GLU A 117 2.78 -19.94 7.01
N LEU A 118 3.21 -18.67 7.11
CA LEU A 118 2.76 -17.78 8.18
C LEU A 118 1.25 -17.50 8.09
N ILE A 119 0.74 -17.15 6.92
CA ILE A 119 -0.68 -16.80 6.76
C ILE A 119 -1.61 -18.00 6.79
N ASN A 120 -1.10 -19.21 6.67
CA ASN A 120 -1.87 -20.45 6.77
C ASN A 120 -1.68 -21.17 8.10
N ALA A 121 -0.97 -20.55 9.02
CA ALA A 121 -0.71 -21.14 10.34
C ALA A 121 -1.97 -21.23 11.20
#